data_621afddac91649deb65c875612caa570
#
_entry.id   621afddac91649deb65c875612caa570
#
_cell.length_a   1.000
_cell.length_b   1.000
_cell.length_c   1.000
_cell.angle_alpha   90.00
_cell.angle_beta   90.00
_cell.angle_gamma   90.00
#
_symmetry.space_group_name_H-M   'P 1'
#
loop_
_entity.id
_entity.type
_entity.pdbx_description
1 polymer ?
#
loop_
_entity_poly.entity_id
_entity_poly.type
_entity_poly.pdbx_seq_one_letter_code
_entity_poly.pdbx_strand_id
1 'polypeptide(L)'
;MLRSGHYGAALLAYAPLAWVLLAGGHRVATALALPTILVLARLPDLDRRLPLVRHRGGTHTVWFAGLVGMGVGGLASALCPSPTGESPLGVAGWGFVVGGAAIGSHLLADAITPAGIRPLWPLTDRRIALGFVTADSWIANSLLLWLGFGVAALGVIFGMGSGTWMFWQVVGP
;
A
#
# COMPACT_ATOMS: atom_id res chain seq x y z
N MET A 1 6.36 4.25 13.62
CA MET A 1 5.38 3.49 14.44
C MET A 1 5.88 2.07 14.77
N LEU A 2 5.14 1.27 15.59
CA LEU A 2 5.40 -0.16 15.73
C LEU A 2 5.05 -0.89 14.42
N ARG A 3 5.53 -2.12 14.25
CA ARG A 3 5.25 -2.93 13.05
C ARG A 3 3.76 -3.15 12.81
N SER A 4 2.99 -3.39 13.89
CA SER A 4 1.54 -3.56 13.81
C SER A 4 0.82 -2.34 13.25
N GLY A 5 1.24 -1.12 13.62
CA GLY A 5 0.68 0.11 13.07
C GLY A 5 0.95 0.27 11.56
N HIS A 6 2.16 -0.04 11.10
CA HIS A 6 2.46 -0.02 9.65
C HIS A 6 1.65 -1.07 8.88
N TYR A 7 1.46 -2.26 9.44
CA TYR A 7 0.59 -3.27 8.83
C TYR A 7 -0.88 -2.82 8.79
N GLY A 8 -1.37 -2.18 9.86
CA GLY A 8 -2.71 -1.60 9.87
C GLY A 8 -2.91 -0.55 8.79
N ALA A 9 -1.97 0.39 8.65
CA ALA A 9 -2.00 1.39 7.59
C ALA A 9 -1.92 0.76 6.17
N ALA A 10 -1.09 -0.28 6.01
CA ALA A 10 -1.00 -1.03 4.75
C ALA A 10 -2.32 -1.74 4.40
N LEU A 11 -2.99 -2.34 5.37
CA LEU A 11 -4.31 -2.95 5.18
C LEU A 11 -5.39 -1.93 4.83
N LEU A 12 -5.36 -0.74 5.45
CA LEU A 12 -6.26 0.37 5.07
C LEU A 12 -6.03 0.82 3.63
N ALA A 13 -4.77 0.88 3.18
CA ALA A 13 -4.44 1.22 1.80
C ALA A 13 -4.81 0.07 0.82
N TYR A 14 -4.72 -1.18 1.27
CA TYR A 14 -5.13 -2.35 0.49
C TYR A 14 -6.65 -2.40 0.23
N ALA A 15 -7.48 -1.99 1.18
CA ALA A 15 -8.92 -2.14 1.10
C ALA A 15 -9.56 -1.55 -0.18
N PRO A 16 -9.33 -0.28 -0.56
CA PRO A 16 -9.87 0.27 -1.81
C PRO A 16 -9.27 -0.41 -3.04
N LEU A 17 -8.01 -0.84 -2.99
CA LEU A 17 -7.37 -1.57 -4.08
C LEU A 17 -8.03 -2.94 -4.28
N ALA A 18 -8.28 -3.67 -3.19
CA ALA A 18 -8.97 -4.95 -3.23
C ALA A 18 -10.38 -4.82 -3.82
N TRP A 19 -11.12 -3.80 -3.39
CA TRP A 19 -12.45 -3.52 -3.93
C TRP A 19 -12.40 -3.28 -5.44
N VAL A 20 -11.57 -2.36 -5.91
CA VAL A 20 -11.49 -1.99 -7.34
C VAL A 20 -10.99 -3.16 -8.18
N LEU A 21 -9.95 -3.88 -7.73
CA LEU A 21 -9.42 -5.03 -8.44
C LEU A 21 -10.44 -6.18 -8.55
N LEU A 22 -11.15 -6.49 -7.47
CA LEU A 22 -12.17 -7.54 -7.48
C LEU A 22 -13.40 -7.15 -8.30
N ALA A 23 -13.86 -5.91 -8.20
CA ALA A 23 -14.94 -5.39 -9.03
C ALA A 23 -14.60 -5.46 -10.52
N GLY A 24 -13.33 -5.25 -10.88
CA GLY A 24 -12.79 -5.44 -12.24
C GLY A 24 -12.50 -6.89 -12.63
N GLY A 25 -12.73 -7.87 -11.74
CA GLY A 25 -12.48 -9.30 -12.03
C GLY A 25 -11.02 -9.75 -11.82
N HIS A 26 -10.13 -8.87 -11.33
CA HIS A 26 -8.68 -9.12 -11.19
C HIS A 26 -8.33 -9.89 -9.91
N ARG A 27 -8.89 -11.10 -9.73
CA ARG A 27 -8.75 -11.92 -8.51
C ARG A 27 -7.30 -12.25 -8.17
N VAL A 28 -6.50 -12.61 -9.18
CA VAL A 28 -5.07 -12.95 -8.99
C VAL A 28 -4.29 -11.72 -8.56
N ALA A 29 -4.51 -10.57 -9.21
CA ALA A 29 -3.87 -9.32 -8.84
C ALA A 29 -4.22 -8.93 -7.39
N THR A 30 -5.48 -9.08 -6.97
CA THR A 30 -5.92 -8.84 -5.59
C THR A 30 -5.19 -9.75 -4.59
N ALA A 31 -5.09 -11.03 -4.89
CA ALA A 31 -4.42 -12.01 -4.04
C ALA A 31 -2.92 -11.72 -3.89
N LEU A 32 -2.26 -11.27 -4.96
CA LEU A 32 -0.85 -10.90 -4.96
C LEU A 32 -0.59 -9.52 -4.33
N ALA A 33 -1.54 -8.59 -4.44
CA ALA A 33 -1.41 -7.25 -3.89
C ALA A 33 -1.29 -7.27 -2.35
N LEU A 34 -2.03 -8.13 -1.66
CA LEU A 34 -2.01 -8.19 -0.19
C LEU A 34 -0.61 -8.52 0.39
N PRO A 35 0.02 -9.66 0.07
CA PRO A 35 1.36 -9.95 0.58
C PRO A 35 2.38 -8.90 0.11
N THR A 36 2.28 -8.41 -1.11
CA THR A 36 3.18 -7.38 -1.65
C THR A 36 3.13 -6.11 -0.81
N ILE A 37 1.93 -5.57 -0.54
CA ILE A 37 1.78 -4.32 0.21
C ILE A 37 2.26 -4.49 1.67
N LEU A 38 2.00 -5.64 2.29
CA LEU A 38 2.44 -5.93 3.67
C LEU A 38 3.96 -6.05 3.78
N VAL A 39 4.60 -6.72 2.82
CA VAL A 39 6.07 -6.86 2.80
C VAL A 39 6.73 -5.52 2.54
N LEU A 40 6.28 -4.79 1.51
CA LEU A 40 6.88 -3.53 1.11
C LEU A 40 6.61 -2.38 2.09
N ALA A 41 5.50 -2.42 2.84
CA ALA A 41 5.23 -1.43 3.88
C ALA A 41 6.33 -1.39 4.98
N ARG A 42 7.19 -2.40 5.06
CA ARG A 42 8.33 -2.42 5.99
C ARG A 42 9.65 -1.94 5.36
N LEU A 43 9.66 -1.79 4.03
CA LEU A 43 10.88 -1.49 3.29
C LEU A 43 11.57 -0.19 3.74
N PRO A 44 10.85 0.93 4.01
CA PRO A 44 11.49 2.16 4.49
C PRO A 44 12.29 1.98 5.78
N ASP A 45 11.78 1.18 6.73
CA ASP A 45 12.41 0.92 8.03
C ASP A 45 13.64 0.01 7.98
N LEU A 46 13.96 -0.59 6.82
CA LEU A 46 15.22 -1.33 6.65
C LEU A 46 16.44 -0.41 6.68
N ASP A 47 16.25 0.89 6.47
CA ASP A 47 17.29 1.90 6.58
C ASP A 47 17.96 1.91 7.98
N ARG A 48 17.21 1.52 9.02
CA ARG A 48 17.76 1.37 10.39
C ARG A 48 18.89 0.35 10.51
N ARG A 49 18.98 -0.57 9.54
CA ARG A 49 20.02 -1.62 9.50
C ARG A 49 21.21 -1.25 8.63
N LEU A 50 21.11 -0.14 7.90
CA LEU A 50 22.14 0.31 6.96
C LEU A 50 22.95 1.45 7.58
N PRO A 51 24.26 1.24 7.90
CA PRO A 51 25.05 2.21 8.67
C PRO A 51 25.27 3.54 7.95
N LEU A 52 25.11 3.59 6.62
CA LEU A 52 25.31 4.79 5.81
C LEU A 52 24.03 5.51 5.42
N VAL A 53 22.86 4.96 5.77
CA VAL A 53 21.57 5.53 5.39
C VAL A 53 20.94 6.18 6.62
N ARG A 54 20.65 7.47 6.52
CA ARG A 54 19.97 8.19 7.61
C ARG A 54 18.53 7.70 7.75
N HIS A 55 18.16 7.19 8.91
CA HIS A 55 16.78 6.82 9.21
C HIS A 55 15.83 8.01 8.99
N ARG A 56 14.69 7.77 8.32
CA ARG A 56 13.74 8.79 7.86
C ARG A 56 14.35 9.79 6.87
N GLY A 57 15.37 9.36 6.11
CA GLY A 57 15.92 10.08 4.97
C GLY A 57 15.23 9.75 3.65
N GLY A 58 16.01 9.41 2.63
CA GLY A 58 15.51 9.17 1.27
C GLY A 58 14.46 8.07 1.14
N THR A 59 14.49 7.05 2.01
CA THR A 59 13.51 5.95 2.05
C THR A 59 12.12 6.38 2.53
N HIS A 60 12.02 7.53 3.20
CA HIS A 60 10.76 8.08 3.72
C HIS A 60 10.28 9.28 2.88
N THR A 61 10.39 9.17 1.56
CA THR A 61 10.00 10.21 0.60
C THR A 61 9.00 9.68 -0.42
N VAL A 62 8.25 10.59 -1.04
CA VAL A 62 7.34 10.25 -2.15
C VAL A 62 8.10 9.74 -3.38
N TRP A 63 9.37 10.15 -3.55
CA TRP A 63 10.24 9.67 -4.61
C TRP A 63 10.56 8.18 -4.45
N PHE A 64 10.82 7.76 -3.21
CA PHE A 64 11.03 6.35 -2.91
C PHE A 64 9.75 5.53 -3.14
N ALA A 65 8.57 6.08 -2.79
CA ALA A 65 7.30 5.44 -3.12
C ALA A 65 7.12 5.27 -4.64
N GLY A 66 7.44 6.29 -5.41
CA GLY A 66 7.43 6.23 -6.88
C GLY A 66 8.41 5.19 -7.43
N LEU A 67 9.64 5.15 -6.90
CA LEU A 67 10.66 4.18 -7.32
C LEU A 67 10.23 2.74 -7.04
N VAL A 68 9.71 2.47 -5.84
CA VAL A 68 9.20 1.14 -5.48
C VAL A 68 7.99 0.78 -6.34
N GLY A 69 7.08 1.73 -6.57
CA GLY A 69 5.96 1.54 -7.48
C GLY A 69 6.40 1.14 -8.89
N MET A 70 7.38 1.86 -9.46
CA MET A 70 7.95 1.51 -10.78
C MET A 70 8.60 0.13 -10.77
N GLY A 71 9.34 -0.23 -9.72
CA GLY A 71 9.95 -1.55 -9.58
C GLY A 71 8.91 -2.67 -9.53
N VAL A 72 7.85 -2.52 -8.75
CA VAL A 72 6.75 -3.50 -8.66
C VAL A 72 5.99 -3.57 -9.98
N GLY A 73 5.68 -2.44 -10.59
CA GLY A 73 4.99 -2.37 -11.87
C GLY A 73 5.78 -3.03 -13.01
N GLY A 74 7.07 -2.73 -13.11
CA GLY A 74 7.96 -3.35 -14.07
C GLY A 74 8.11 -4.85 -13.88
N LEU A 75 8.28 -5.30 -12.63
CA LEU A 75 8.37 -6.72 -12.30
C LEU A 75 7.06 -7.46 -12.60
N ALA A 76 5.92 -6.88 -12.21
CA ALA A 76 4.61 -7.46 -12.50
C ALA A 76 4.39 -7.62 -14.00
N SER A 77 4.68 -6.59 -14.79
CA SER A 77 4.56 -6.62 -16.26
C SER A 77 5.49 -7.65 -16.91
N ALA A 78 6.70 -7.84 -16.35
CA ALA A 78 7.67 -8.80 -16.89
C ALA A 78 7.33 -10.26 -16.55
N LEU A 79 6.78 -10.50 -15.34
CA LEU A 79 6.49 -11.85 -14.85
C LEU A 79 5.07 -12.34 -15.17
N CYS A 80 4.13 -11.41 -15.39
CA CYS A 80 2.74 -11.72 -15.70
C CYS A 80 2.40 -11.21 -17.11
N PRO A 81 2.94 -11.82 -18.17
CA PRO A 81 2.51 -11.49 -19.53
C PRO A 81 1.06 -11.95 -19.66
N SER A 82 0.17 -11.02 -19.43
CA SER A 82 -1.28 -11.00 -19.71
C SER A 82 -2.02 -12.36 -19.91
N PRO A 83 -2.28 -13.13 -18.83
CA PRO A 83 -3.23 -14.25 -18.98
C PRO A 83 -4.70 -13.78 -19.02
N THR A 84 -4.97 -12.51 -18.71
CA THR A 84 -6.32 -11.94 -18.55
C THR A 84 -6.74 -10.98 -19.65
N GLY A 85 -5.95 -10.86 -20.75
CA GLY A 85 -6.24 -9.90 -21.82
C GLY A 85 -5.88 -8.45 -21.50
N GLU A 86 -5.37 -8.16 -20.31
CA GLU A 86 -4.86 -6.82 -19.97
C GLU A 86 -3.60 -6.48 -20.74
N SER A 87 -3.44 -5.22 -21.10
CA SER A 87 -2.19 -4.76 -21.69
C SER A 87 -1.04 -4.83 -20.66
N PRO A 88 0.22 -5.09 -21.08
CA PRO A 88 1.37 -5.03 -20.18
C PRO A 88 1.46 -3.71 -19.40
N LEU A 89 1.00 -2.62 -19.99
CA LEU A 89 0.93 -1.32 -19.34
C LEU A 89 -0.13 -1.28 -18.23
N GLY A 90 -1.27 -1.97 -18.40
CA GLY A 90 -2.28 -2.11 -17.35
C GLY A 90 -1.75 -2.86 -16.14
N VAL A 91 -1.07 -4.00 -16.38
CA VAL A 91 -0.41 -4.78 -15.31
C VAL A 91 0.67 -3.94 -14.60
N ALA A 92 1.49 -3.20 -15.35
CA ALA A 92 2.49 -2.30 -14.78
C ALA A 92 1.84 -1.19 -13.94
N GLY A 93 0.72 -0.62 -14.40
CA GLY A 93 -0.04 0.40 -13.67
C GLY A 93 -0.56 -0.10 -12.32
N TRP A 94 -1.16 -1.27 -12.27
CA TRP A 94 -1.60 -1.89 -11.02
C TRP A 94 -0.43 -2.18 -10.08
N GLY A 95 0.66 -2.75 -10.58
CA GLY A 95 1.87 -2.97 -9.79
C GLY A 95 2.44 -1.66 -9.22
N PHE A 96 2.46 -0.58 -10.03
CA PHE A 96 2.87 0.74 -9.58
C PHE A 96 2.01 1.26 -8.43
N VAL A 97 0.68 1.14 -8.54
CA VAL A 97 -0.25 1.57 -7.49
C VAL A 97 -0.05 0.76 -6.21
N VAL A 98 0.10 -0.56 -6.30
CA VAL A 98 0.34 -1.43 -5.14
C VAL A 98 1.66 -1.09 -4.43
N GLY A 99 2.76 -0.96 -5.18
CA GLY A 99 4.07 -0.61 -4.62
C GLY A 99 4.10 0.80 -4.01
N GLY A 100 3.51 1.77 -4.71
CA GLY A 100 3.37 3.15 -4.24
C GLY A 100 2.50 3.25 -2.98
N ALA A 101 1.37 2.53 -2.93
CA ALA A 101 0.47 2.48 -1.78
C ALA A 101 1.14 1.84 -0.55
N ALA A 102 1.99 0.82 -0.75
CA ALA A 102 2.74 0.20 0.33
C ALA A 102 3.65 1.19 1.04
N ILE A 103 4.46 1.93 0.29
CA ILE A 103 5.35 2.95 0.85
C ILE A 103 4.54 4.15 1.35
N GLY A 104 3.54 4.61 0.58
CA GLY A 104 2.66 5.72 0.97
C GLY A 104 1.94 5.47 2.30
N SER A 105 1.43 4.27 2.53
CA SER A 105 0.80 3.89 3.82
C SER A 105 1.78 3.96 4.99
N HIS A 106 3.03 3.51 4.79
CA HIS A 106 4.10 3.65 5.78
C HIS A 106 4.39 5.13 6.10
N LEU A 107 4.54 5.96 5.05
CA LEU A 107 4.76 7.40 5.22
C LEU A 107 3.64 8.07 6.00
N LEU A 108 2.38 7.74 5.68
CA LEU A 108 1.21 8.27 6.39
C LEU A 108 1.20 7.84 7.86
N ALA A 109 1.49 6.56 8.13
CA ALA A 109 1.59 6.04 9.48
C ALA A 109 2.68 6.76 10.32
N ASP A 110 3.80 7.12 9.71
CA ASP A 110 4.83 7.88 10.39
C ASP A 110 4.50 9.38 10.50
N ALA A 111 3.76 9.95 9.54
CA ALA A 111 3.34 11.35 9.56
C ALA A 111 2.38 11.67 10.71
N ILE A 112 1.55 10.71 11.15
CA ILE A 112 0.63 10.91 12.28
C ILE A 112 1.35 10.89 13.64
N THR A 113 2.63 10.52 13.69
CA THR A 113 3.43 10.54 14.92
C THR A 113 4.14 11.88 15.13
N PRO A 114 4.57 12.22 16.38
CA PRO A 114 5.35 13.44 16.66
C PRO A 114 6.68 13.49 15.92
N ALA A 115 7.27 12.34 15.58
CA ALA A 115 8.54 12.28 14.85
C ALA A 115 8.37 12.69 13.37
N GLY A 116 7.23 12.40 12.75
CA GLY A 116 6.90 12.82 11.39
C GLY A 116 7.85 12.33 10.30
N ILE A 117 7.67 12.85 9.10
CA ILE A 117 8.47 12.58 7.90
C ILE A 117 8.79 13.86 7.14
N ARG A 118 9.74 13.78 6.18
CA ARG A 118 10.05 14.83 5.21
C ARG A 118 9.77 14.30 3.79
N PRO A 119 8.51 14.29 3.34
CA PRO A 119 8.10 13.52 2.16
C PRO A 119 8.70 14.03 0.85
N LEU A 120 9.10 15.31 0.79
CA LEU A 120 9.63 15.94 -0.42
C LEU A 120 11.15 16.16 -0.36
N TRP A 121 11.84 15.62 0.64
CA TRP A 121 13.30 15.69 0.65
C TRP A 121 13.88 15.03 -0.62
N PRO A 122 14.93 15.56 -1.29
CA PRO A 122 15.78 16.70 -0.92
C PRO A 122 15.27 18.07 -1.40
N LEU A 123 14.14 18.17 -2.11
CA LEU A 123 13.65 19.46 -2.64
C LEU A 123 13.27 20.44 -1.53
N THR A 124 12.80 19.94 -0.41
CA THR A 124 12.49 20.76 0.77
C THR A 124 12.63 19.95 2.05
N ASP A 125 13.06 20.63 3.11
CA ASP A 125 13.18 20.07 4.46
C ASP A 125 11.88 20.15 5.26
N ARG A 126 10.76 20.57 4.64
CA ARG A 126 9.47 20.67 5.31
C ARG A 126 9.07 19.34 5.91
N ARG A 127 8.92 19.35 7.24
CA ARG A 127 8.52 18.18 8.02
C ARG A 127 7.01 18.18 8.20
N ILE A 128 6.39 17.01 8.01
CA ILE A 128 4.98 16.75 8.33
C ILE A 128 4.97 15.83 9.56
N ALA A 129 4.40 16.32 10.66
CA ALA A 129 4.26 15.61 11.92
C ALA A 129 2.95 16.06 12.58
N LEU A 130 1.93 15.20 12.57
CA LEU A 130 0.60 15.54 13.10
C LEU A 130 0.52 15.34 14.62
N GLY A 131 1.33 14.43 15.17
CA GLY A 131 1.42 14.23 16.61
C GLY A 131 0.18 13.61 17.28
N PHE A 132 -0.71 12.99 16.52
CA PHE A 132 -1.95 12.41 17.04
C PHE A 132 -1.71 11.24 17.98
N VAL A 133 -0.68 10.44 17.71
CA VAL A 133 -0.34 9.25 18.49
C VAL A 133 1.17 9.11 18.60
N THR A 134 1.65 8.62 19.74
CA THR A 134 3.08 8.29 19.90
C THR A 134 3.40 7.01 19.13
N ALA A 135 4.61 6.94 18.55
CA ALA A 135 5.03 5.84 17.70
C ALA A 135 5.04 4.47 18.41
N ASP A 136 5.26 4.47 19.71
CA ASP A 136 5.35 3.33 20.61
C ASP A 136 4.03 2.97 21.33
N SER A 137 2.96 3.76 21.14
CA SER A 137 1.66 3.47 21.73
C SER A 137 1.12 2.13 21.27
N TRP A 138 1.16 1.13 22.15
CA TRP A 138 0.62 -0.21 21.86
C TRP A 138 -0.85 -0.18 21.48
N ILE A 139 -1.66 0.62 22.21
CA ILE A 139 -3.09 0.76 21.97
C ILE A 139 -3.36 1.29 20.57
N ALA A 140 -2.74 2.42 20.20
CA ALA A 140 -2.95 3.04 18.89
C ALA A 140 -2.52 2.13 17.74
N ASN A 141 -1.37 1.46 17.87
CA ASN A 141 -0.88 0.54 16.85
C ASN A 141 -1.78 -0.71 16.72
N SER A 142 -2.33 -1.23 17.83
CA SER A 142 -3.27 -2.36 17.80
C SER A 142 -4.62 -1.96 17.20
N LEU A 143 -5.16 -0.81 17.58
CA LEU A 143 -6.40 -0.29 17.01
C LEU A 143 -6.28 -0.09 15.50
N LEU A 144 -5.17 0.50 15.05
CA LEU A 144 -4.91 0.70 13.63
C LEU A 144 -4.82 -0.65 12.87
N LEU A 145 -4.20 -1.67 13.49
CA LEU A 145 -4.12 -3.01 12.90
C LEU A 145 -5.50 -3.63 12.75
N TRP A 146 -6.32 -3.66 13.80
CA TRP A 146 -7.64 -4.27 13.76
C TRP A 146 -8.60 -3.50 12.85
N LEU A 147 -8.53 -2.16 12.86
CA LEU A 147 -9.27 -1.34 11.91
C LEU A 147 -8.87 -1.67 10.47
N GLY A 148 -7.57 -1.80 10.21
CA GLY A 148 -7.04 -2.18 8.90
C GLY A 148 -7.57 -3.54 8.45
N PHE A 149 -7.59 -4.54 9.33
CA PHE A 149 -8.17 -5.85 9.03
C PHE A 149 -9.66 -5.76 8.70
N GLY A 150 -10.45 -5.06 9.52
CA GLY A 150 -11.88 -4.91 9.29
C GLY A 150 -12.19 -4.23 7.96
N VAL A 151 -11.50 -3.12 7.67
CA VAL A 151 -11.72 -2.35 6.43
C VAL A 151 -11.21 -3.13 5.20
N ALA A 152 -10.09 -3.85 5.31
CA ALA A 152 -9.60 -4.72 4.24
C ALA A 152 -10.58 -5.87 3.93
N ALA A 153 -11.14 -6.50 4.97
CA ALA A 153 -12.16 -7.53 4.80
C ALA A 153 -13.42 -6.99 4.09
N LEU A 154 -13.88 -5.80 4.49
CA LEU A 154 -15.00 -5.11 3.81
C LEU A 154 -14.67 -4.80 2.35
N GLY A 155 -13.47 -4.30 2.05
CA GLY A 155 -13.02 -4.05 0.69
C GLY A 155 -13.08 -5.30 -0.20
N VAL A 156 -12.66 -6.44 0.35
CA VAL A 156 -12.75 -7.74 -0.35
C VAL A 156 -14.21 -8.17 -0.54
N ILE A 157 -15.02 -8.12 0.52
CA ILE A 157 -16.44 -8.55 0.48
C ILE A 157 -17.21 -7.72 -0.55
N PHE A 158 -17.12 -6.40 -0.48
CA PHE A 158 -17.79 -5.50 -1.42
C PHE A 158 -17.26 -5.65 -2.85
N GLY A 159 -15.95 -5.87 -3.01
CA GLY A 159 -15.35 -6.12 -4.32
C GLY A 159 -15.87 -7.40 -4.97
N MET A 160 -15.97 -8.48 -4.21
CA MET A 160 -16.54 -9.74 -4.68
C MET A 160 -18.04 -9.59 -5.03
N GLY A 161 -18.81 -8.87 -4.22
CA GLY A 161 -20.23 -8.59 -4.47
C GLY A 161 -20.44 -7.75 -5.74
N SER A 162 -19.62 -6.71 -5.97
CA SER A 162 -19.73 -5.84 -7.14
C SER A 162 -19.48 -6.60 -8.46
N GLY A 163 -18.52 -7.53 -8.48
CA GLY A 163 -18.23 -8.35 -9.66
C GLY A 163 -19.41 -9.24 -10.07
N THR A 164 -20.20 -9.73 -9.11
CA THR A 164 -21.41 -10.53 -9.41
C THR A 164 -22.54 -9.68 -10.01
N TRP A 165 -22.74 -8.45 -9.53
CA TRP A 165 -23.74 -7.53 -10.09
C TRP A 165 -23.46 -7.15 -11.54
N MET A 166 -22.21 -6.88 -11.90
CA MET A 166 -21.81 -6.60 -13.28
C MET A 166 -22.08 -7.79 -14.20
N PHE A 167 -21.80 -9.01 -13.72
CA PHE A 167 -22.09 -10.24 -14.47
C PHE A 167 -23.59 -10.37 -14.80
N TRP A 168 -24.47 -10.13 -13.83
CA TRP A 168 -25.93 -10.21 -14.03
C TRP A 168 -26.47 -9.12 -14.94
N GLN A 169 -25.84 -7.95 -15.01
CA GLN A 169 -26.25 -6.89 -15.98
C GLN A 169 -25.85 -7.20 -17.42
N VAL A 170 -24.82 -8.03 -17.63
CA VAL A 170 -24.32 -8.38 -18.97
C VAL A 170 -24.91 -9.69 -19.48
N VAL A 171 -25.20 -10.63 -18.58
CA VAL A 171 -25.62 -12.02 -18.92
C VAL A 171 -27.01 -12.36 -18.38
N GLY A 172 -27.64 -11.47 -17.64
CA GLY A 172 -29.01 -11.63 -17.14
C GLY A 172 -30.02 -11.74 -18.27
N PRO A 173 -31.17 -12.41 -18.05
CA PRO A 173 -32.17 -12.76 -19.07
C PRO A 173 -32.77 -11.54 -19.75
#